data_cb8ee7711f9ce77b0cfe1d1144635620
#
_entry.id   cb8ee7711f9ce77b0cfe1d1144635620
#
_cell.length_a   1.000
_cell.length_b   1.000
_cell.length_c   1.000
_cell.angle_alpha   90.00
_cell.angle_beta   90.00
_cell.angle_gamma   90.00
#
_symmetry.space_group_name_H-M   'P 1'
#
loop_
_entity.id
_entity.type
_entity.pdbx_description
1 polymer ?
#
loop_
_entity_poly.entity_id
_entity_poly.type
_entity_poly.pdbx_seq_one_letter_code
_entity_poly.pdbx_strand_id
1 'polypeptide(L)'
;IRKEGYIITSYARVKNFKDIYVNVTAPGIKPTKGDLVAYDKTADIALIKIDYDNLVPIEIEECNNYKEGEFIVSIGNAMSDSYVGISLPGVITSTNDKVKDDKGNVYSIVQTNTVINKFNDGGVICNMNGKLIAMNSKFIDNKFGEDDLSFAISGNEVSHIVERLIENTDILGINRGIALSEKQENVKGVYVATVKAGGIADKAGITPTDIIININGVEVDKPEDIYKLVKDKDPGDIVKGTILHDGIKTNIELVM
;
A
#
# COMPACT_ATOMS: atom_id res chain seq x y z
N ILE A 1 -6.47 -0.47 -2.98
CA ILE A 1 -6.54 0.88 -2.38
C ILE A 1 -6.23 1.99 -3.38
N ARG A 2 -5.54 1.70 -4.48
CA ARG A 2 -5.33 2.62 -5.60
C ARG A 2 -5.50 1.89 -6.93
N LYS A 3 -5.92 2.61 -7.99
CA LYS A 3 -6.16 2.05 -9.34
C LYS A 3 -4.90 1.43 -9.94
N GLU A 4 -3.74 1.97 -9.61
CA GLU A 4 -2.43 1.56 -10.09
C GLU A 4 -1.95 0.21 -9.53
N GLY A 5 -2.82 -0.58 -8.93
CA GLY A 5 -2.50 -1.94 -8.45
C GLY A 5 -1.94 -2.01 -7.04
N TYR A 6 -2.13 -0.98 -6.20
CA TYR A 6 -1.77 -1.05 -4.79
C TYR A 6 -2.87 -1.71 -3.96
N ILE A 7 -2.47 -2.72 -3.19
CA ILE A 7 -3.35 -3.52 -2.33
C ILE A 7 -2.78 -3.54 -0.93
N ILE A 8 -3.64 -3.47 0.08
CA ILE A 8 -3.27 -3.62 1.48
C ILE A 8 -3.78 -4.93 2.05
N THR A 9 -3.02 -5.47 2.99
CA THR A 9 -3.37 -6.67 3.75
C THR A 9 -2.60 -6.70 5.07
N SER A 10 -2.84 -7.70 5.94
CA SER A 10 -2.04 -7.94 7.14
C SER A 10 -0.60 -8.34 6.77
N TYR A 11 0.39 -7.67 7.36
CA TYR A 11 1.80 -7.99 7.18
C TYR A 11 2.12 -9.40 7.71
N ALA A 12 1.54 -9.80 8.83
CA ALA A 12 1.72 -11.13 9.41
C ALA A 12 1.31 -12.24 8.44
N ARG A 13 0.35 -11.97 7.55
CA ARG A 13 -0.14 -12.94 6.55
C ARG A 13 0.81 -13.15 5.38
N VAL A 14 1.64 -12.16 5.06
CA VAL A 14 2.47 -12.16 3.84
C VAL A 14 3.97 -12.21 4.12
N LYS A 15 4.44 -11.82 5.29
CA LYS A 15 5.87 -11.62 5.62
C LYS A 15 6.77 -12.85 5.42
N ASN A 16 6.23 -14.05 5.52
CA ASN A 16 7.00 -15.30 5.44
C ASN A 16 6.91 -15.97 4.07
N PHE A 17 6.21 -15.37 3.11
CA PHE A 17 6.02 -15.93 1.78
C PHE A 17 6.90 -15.22 0.76
N LYS A 18 7.62 -16.01 -0.04
CA LYS A 18 8.47 -15.50 -1.12
C LYS A 18 7.63 -15.07 -2.33
N ASP A 19 6.55 -15.78 -2.60
CA ASP A 19 5.65 -15.51 -3.70
C ASP A 19 4.25 -15.22 -3.17
N ILE A 20 3.73 -14.04 -3.53
CA ILE A 20 2.41 -13.56 -3.19
C ILE A 20 1.60 -13.52 -4.48
N TYR A 21 0.39 -14.08 -4.44
CA TYR A 21 -0.54 -14.02 -5.56
C TYR A 21 -1.83 -13.34 -5.14
N VAL A 22 -2.28 -12.43 -5.98
CA VAL A 22 -3.54 -11.70 -5.80
C VAL A 22 -4.55 -12.22 -6.82
N ASN A 23 -5.67 -12.72 -6.32
CA ASN A 23 -6.79 -13.12 -7.16
C ASN A 23 -7.73 -11.92 -7.33
N VAL A 24 -7.70 -11.31 -8.51
CA VAL A 24 -8.64 -10.25 -8.88
C VAL A 24 -9.92 -10.91 -9.36
N THR A 25 -11.04 -10.63 -8.65
CA THR A 25 -12.37 -11.19 -8.96
C THR A 25 -12.97 -10.57 -10.22
N ALA A 26 -12.34 -10.81 -11.36
CA ALA A 26 -12.87 -10.42 -12.67
C ALA A 26 -12.83 -11.63 -13.63
N PRO A 27 -13.85 -11.82 -14.49
CA PRO A 27 -13.91 -12.97 -15.38
C PRO A 27 -12.67 -13.08 -16.28
N GLY A 28 -12.04 -14.27 -16.27
CA GLY A 28 -10.89 -14.56 -17.13
C GLY A 28 -9.54 -14.06 -16.64
N ILE A 29 -9.46 -13.42 -15.49
CA ILE A 29 -8.20 -12.97 -14.90
C ILE A 29 -7.61 -14.09 -14.05
N LYS A 30 -6.37 -14.46 -14.33
CA LYS A 30 -5.59 -15.40 -13.51
C LYS A 30 -5.01 -14.67 -12.29
N PRO A 31 -4.72 -15.40 -11.18
CA PRO A 31 -4.00 -14.83 -10.06
C PRO A 31 -2.72 -14.12 -10.52
N THR A 32 -2.59 -12.86 -10.16
CA THR A 32 -1.48 -12.00 -10.56
C THR A 32 -0.42 -12.01 -9.45
N LYS A 33 0.84 -12.12 -9.80
CA LYS A 33 1.94 -12.04 -8.83
C LYS A 33 2.00 -10.63 -8.25
N GLY A 34 2.11 -10.55 -6.93
CA GLY A 34 2.28 -9.32 -6.18
C GLY A 34 3.65 -9.23 -5.53
N ASP A 35 4.19 -8.02 -5.49
CA ASP A 35 5.42 -7.71 -4.77
C ASP A 35 5.08 -6.98 -3.46
N LEU A 36 5.63 -7.43 -2.34
CA LEU A 36 5.58 -6.70 -1.07
C LEU A 36 6.51 -5.50 -1.19
N VAL A 37 5.94 -4.30 -1.36
CA VAL A 37 6.72 -3.08 -1.62
C VAL A 37 7.00 -2.26 -0.38
N ALA A 38 6.12 -2.31 0.62
CA ALA A 38 6.33 -1.65 1.91
C ALA A 38 5.48 -2.32 3.00
N TYR A 39 5.81 -2.08 4.26
CA TYR A 39 5.01 -2.57 5.38
C TYR A 39 5.21 -1.73 6.63
N ASP A 40 4.21 -1.73 7.49
CA ASP A 40 4.28 -1.25 8.88
C ASP A 40 4.11 -2.44 9.83
N LYS A 41 5.18 -2.81 10.53
CA LYS A 41 5.15 -3.94 11.50
C LYS A 41 4.33 -3.60 12.73
N THR A 42 4.24 -2.32 13.05
CA THR A 42 3.60 -1.84 14.28
C THR A 42 2.09 -1.90 14.14
N ALA A 43 1.57 -1.54 12.97
CA ALA A 43 0.15 -1.61 12.64
C ALA A 43 -0.25 -2.93 11.94
N ASP A 44 0.71 -3.81 11.65
CA ASP A 44 0.51 -5.04 10.88
C ASP A 44 -0.09 -4.81 9.49
N ILE A 45 0.32 -3.74 8.81
CA ILE A 45 -0.14 -3.42 7.45
C ILE A 45 0.96 -3.69 6.45
N ALA A 46 0.65 -4.42 5.38
CA ALA A 46 1.50 -4.63 4.21
C ALA A 46 0.91 -3.95 2.98
N LEU A 47 1.78 -3.32 2.19
CA LEU A 47 1.46 -2.76 0.88
C LEU A 47 2.02 -3.68 -0.20
N ILE A 48 1.12 -4.21 -1.02
CA ILE A 48 1.43 -5.10 -2.13
C ILE A 48 1.17 -4.36 -3.44
N LYS A 49 2.06 -4.50 -4.41
CA LYS A 49 1.90 -3.99 -5.77
C LYS A 49 1.69 -5.16 -6.72
N ILE A 50 0.69 -5.05 -7.58
CA ILE A 50 0.45 -5.95 -8.71
C ILE A 50 0.51 -5.19 -10.02
N ASP A 51 0.84 -5.89 -11.09
CA ASP A 51 0.82 -5.34 -12.46
C ASP A 51 -0.60 -5.46 -13.04
N TYR A 52 -1.48 -4.57 -12.59
CA TYR A 52 -2.87 -4.49 -13.03
C TYR A 52 -3.44 -3.10 -12.75
N ASP A 53 -3.89 -2.39 -13.80
CA ASP A 53 -4.24 -0.97 -13.74
C ASP A 53 -5.75 -0.69 -13.63
N ASN A 54 -6.60 -1.71 -13.70
CA ASN A 54 -8.06 -1.56 -13.74
C ASN A 54 -8.74 -1.93 -12.41
N LEU A 55 -8.05 -1.77 -11.28
CA LEU A 55 -8.66 -1.95 -9.97
C LEU A 55 -9.64 -0.80 -9.66
N VAL A 56 -10.72 -1.15 -9.01
CA VAL A 56 -11.63 -0.18 -8.41
C VAL A 56 -11.21 0.00 -6.95
N PRO A 57 -10.62 1.15 -6.57
CA PRO A 57 -10.25 1.40 -5.18
C PRO A 57 -11.51 1.46 -4.31
N ILE A 58 -11.42 0.89 -3.10
CA ILE A 58 -12.46 1.09 -2.10
C ILE A 58 -12.42 2.54 -1.62
N GLU A 59 -13.58 3.18 -1.53
CA GLU A 59 -13.71 4.50 -0.91
C GLU A 59 -13.67 4.35 0.61
N ILE A 60 -12.97 5.27 1.28
CA ILE A 60 -12.91 5.32 2.74
C ILE A 60 -14.03 6.22 3.23
N GLU A 61 -14.80 5.76 4.22
CA GLU A 61 -15.77 6.60 4.90
C GLU A 61 -15.07 7.45 5.98
N GLU A 62 -15.37 8.74 6.00
CA GLU A 62 -14.83 9.62 7.03
C GLU A 62 -15.38 9.25 8.42
N CYS A 63 -14.51 9.30 9.43
CA CYS A 63 -14.85 8.85 10.79
C CYS A 63 -16.02 9.60 11.46
N ASN A 64 -16.37 10.78 10.96
CA ASN A 64 -17.50 11.55 11.46
C ASN A 64 -18.85 11.18 10.79
N ASN A 65 -18.80 10.33 9.77
CA ASN A 65 -19.98 9.97 8.97
C ASN A 65 -20.61 8.63 9.37
N TYR A 66 -20.06 7.95 10.37
CA TYR A 66 -20.61 6.70 10.90
C TYR A 66 -20.63 6.72 12.44
N LYS A 67 -21.49 5.93 13.05
CA LYS A 67 -21.73 5.94 14.51
C LYS A 67 -22.09 4.55 15.05
N GLU A 68 -22.11 4.45 16.37
CA GLU A 68 -22.52 3.24 17.06
C GLU A 68 -23.93 2.80 16.63
N GLY A 69 -24.12 1.49 16.55
CA GLY A 69 -25.37 0.85 16.13
C GLY A 69 -25.55 0.73 14.62
N GLU A 70 -24.68 1.32 13.79
CA GLU A 70 -24.76 1.15 12.34
C GLU A 70 -24.35 -0.24 11.90
N PHE A 71 -25.08 -0.77 10.91
CA PHE A 71 -24.77 -2.06 10.31
C PHE A 71 -23.51 -2.00 9.45
N ILE A 72 -22.71 -3.04 9.58
CA ILE A 72 -21.47 -3.23 8.82
C ILE A 72 -21.37 -4.65 8.30
N VAL A 73 -20.49 -4.87 7.35
CA VAL A 73 -20.11 -6.18 6.85
C VAL A 73 -18.58 -6.30 6.91
N SER A 74 -18.10 -7.26 7.68
CA SER A 74 -16.68 -7.66 7.69
C SER A 74 -16.46 -8.66 6.55
N ILE A 75 -15.54 -8.34 5.64
CA ILE A 75 -15.25 -9.14 4.45
C ILE A 75 -13.80 -9.62 4.54
N GLY A 76 -13.62 -10.91 4.31
CA GLY A 76 -12.32 -11.55 4.32
C GLY A 76 -12.07 -12.39 3.08
N ASN A 77 -10.88 -13.00 3.04
CA ASN A 77 -10.49 -13.87 1.94
C ASN A 77 -11.18 -15.24 2.01
N ALA A 78 -11.10 -15.97 0.92
CA ALA A 78 -11.62 -17.32 0.83
C ALA A 78 -10.89 -18.31 1.75
N MET A 79 -11.60 -19.29 2.25
CA MET A 79 -11.03 -20.41 3.01
C MET A 79 -10.28 -21.40 2.11
N SER A 80 -10.62 -21.43 0.82
CA SER A 80 -9.98 -22.23 -0.23
C SER A 80 -10.42 -21.67 -1.60
N ASP A 81 -9.81 -22.18 -2.68
CA ASP A 81 -10.17 -21.81 -4.07
C ASP A 81 -11.67 -22.05 -4.40
N SER A 82 -12.33 -22.89 -3.59
CA SER A 82 -13.76 -23.22 -3.75
C SER A 82 -14.70 -22.25 -3.02
N TYR A 83 -14.19 -21.36 -2.16
CA TYR A 83 -14.98 -20.40 -1.37
C TYR A 83 -14.50 -18.98 -1.63
N VAL A 84 -15.33 -18.21 -2.29
CA VAL A 84 -15.04 -16.82 -2.63
C VAL A 84 -15.43 -15.90 -1.48
N GLY A 85 -14.51 -15.70 -0.54
CA GLY A 85 -14.66 -14.74 0.55
C GLY A 85 -15.53 -15.21 1.73
N ILE A 86 -15.35 -14.50 2.84
CA ILE A 86 -16.21 -14.59 4.03
C ILE A 86 -16.84 -13.22 4.23
N SER A 87 -18.14 -13.19 4.46
CA SER A 87 -18.88 -11.98 4.82
C SER A 87 -19.60 -12.21 6.15
N LEU A 88 -19.28 -11.40 7.14
CA LEU A 88 -19.86 -11.46 8.48
C LEU A 88 -20.59 -10.13 8.75
N PRO A 89 -21.93 -10.16 8.88
CA PRO A 89 -22.69 -8.98 9.27
C PRO A 89 -22.49 -8.66 10.75
N GLY A 90 -22.51 -7.39 11.10
CA GLY A 90 -22.41 -6.91 12.47
C GLY A 90 -22.82 -5.46 12.61
N VAL A 91 -22.44 -4.88 13.73
CA VAL A 91 -22.67 -3.47 14.07
C VAL A 91 -21.41 -2.84 14.63
N ILE A 92 -21.30 -1.53 14.46
CA ILE A 92 -20.30 -0.71 15.15
C ILE A 92 -20.73 -0.60 16.62
N THR A 93 -19.87 -0.98 17.54
CA THR A 93 -20.13 -0.88 18.98
C THR A 93 -19.45 0.33 19.60
N SER A 94 -18.33 0.79 19.04
CA SER A 94 -17.72 2.08 19.39
C SER A 94 -16.93 2.65 18.22
N THR A 95 -16.85 3.98 18.13
CA THR A 95 -16.17 4.73 17.07
C THR A 95 -15.04 5.58 17.64
N ASN A 96 -14.01 5.82 16.82
CA ASN A 96 -12.93 6.77 17.14
C ASN A 96 -12.17 6.51 18.46
N ASP A 97 -12.21 5.30 18.96
CA ASP A 97 -11.42 4.93 20.13
C ASP A 97 -9.93 4.94 19.79
N LYS A 98 -9.12 5.25 20.79
CA LYS A 98 -7.67 5.20 20.71
C LYS A 98 -7.13 4.22 21.73
N VAL A 99 -6.41 3.23 21.25
CA VAL A 99 -5.68 2.28 22.09
C VAL A 99 -4.19 2.55 22.03
N LYS A 100 -3.51 2.35 23.15
CA LYS A 100 -2.06 2.57 23.25
C LYS A 100 -1.36 1.29 23.65
N ASP A 101 -0.31 0.95 22.94
CA ASP A 101 0.49 -0.22 23.28
C ASP A 101 1.58 0.10 24.33
N ASP A 102 2.25 -0.96 24.83
CA ASP A 102 3.29 -0.86 25.87
C ASP A 102 4.52 -0.06 25.40
N LYS A 103 4.67 0.12 24.09
CA LYS A 103 5.75 0.92 23.46
C LYS A 103 5.35 2.36 23.22
N GLY A 104 4.11 2.72 23.53
CA GLY A 104 3.58 4.07 23.38
C GLY A 104 2.98 4.35 21.99
N ASN A 105 2.88 3.37 21.10
CA ASN A 105 2.18 3.54 19.82
C ASN A 105 0.69 3.67 20.07
N VAL A 106 0.07 4.62 19.39
CA VAL A 106 -1.36 4.90 19.47
C VAL A 106 -2.01 4.48 18.17
N TYR A 107 -3.13 3.75 18.26
CA TYR A 107 -3.92 3.30 17.11
C TYR A 107 -5.33 3.86 17.22
N SER A 108 -5.83 4.41 16.13
CA SER A 108 -7.27 4.73 16.01
C SER A 108 -8.00 3.48 15.54
N ILE A 109 -8.99 3.08 16.31
CA ILE A 109 -9.71 1.83 16.09
C ILE A 109 -11.22 2.06 15.98
N VAL A 110 -11.89 1.06 15.41
CA VAL A 110 -13.34 0.87 15.44
C VAL A 110 -13.63 -0.44 16.16
N GLN A 111 -14.51 -0.40 17.12
CA GLN A 111 -14.97 -1.58 17.83
C GLN A 111 -16.22 -2.15 17.14
N THR A 112 -16.32 -3.46 17.06
CA THR A 112 -17.42 -4.17 16.41
C THR A 112 -17.71 -5.51 17.08
N ASN A 113 -18.92 -6.03 16.90
CA ASN A 113 -19.27 -7.38 17.31
C ASN A 113 -18.98 -8.46 16.23
N THR A 114 -18.30 -8.10 15.12
CA THR A 114 -17.86 -9.09 14.15
C THR A 114 -16.57 -9.75 14.59
N VAL A 115 -16.51 -11.08 14.53
CA VAL A 115 -15.31 -11.83 14.91
C VAL A 115 -14.18 -11.60 13.92
N ILE A 116 -13.01 -11.17 14.39
CA ILE A 116 -11.78 -11.12 13.58
C ILE A 116 -10.99 -12.42 13.78
N ASN A 117 -10.76 -13.12 12.70
CA ASN A 117 -10.06 -14.40 12.71
C ASN A 117 -9.11 -14.54 11.52
N LYS A 118 -8.44 -15.70 11.38
CA LYS A 118 -7.46 -15.92 10.32
C LYS A 118 -8.03 -15.83 8.89
N PHE A 119 -9.33 -15.86 8.69
CA PHE A 119 -9.95 -15.84 7.36
C PHE A 119 -10.36 -14.44 6.91
N ASN A 120 -10.54 -13.51 7.84
CA ASN A 120 -10.83 -12.11 7.52
C ASN A 120 -9.73 -11.12 7.96
N ASP A 121 -8.65 -11.62 8.56
CA ASP A 121 -7.47 -10.83 8.91
C ASP A 121 -6.83 -10.19 7.66
N GLY A 122 -6.62 -8.88 7.68
CA GLY A 122 -6.20 -8.08 6.53
C GLY A 122 -7.32 -7.71 5.56
N GLY A 123 -8.54 -8.19 5.81
CA GLY A 123 -9.74 -7.82 5.06
C GLY A 123 -10.36 -6.52 5.53
N VAL A 124 -11.53 -6.20 5.04
CA VAL A 124 -12.19 -4.90 5.24
C VAL A 124 -13.47 -5.03 6.05
N ILE A 125 -13.81 -3.98 6.77
CA ILE A 125 -15.13 -3.72 7.33
C ILE A 125 -15.73 -2.57 6.55
N CYS A 126 -16.89 -2.82 5.91
CA CYS A 126 -17.60 -1.84 5.10
C CYS A 126 -18.95 -1.47 5.72
N ASN A 127 -19.39 -0.23 5.47
CA ASN A 127 -20.77 0.14 5.68
C ASN A 127 -21.69 -0.45 4.57
N MET A 128 -22.98 -0.23 4.69
CA MET A 128 -23.98 -0.72 3.72
C MET A 128 -23.89 -0.05 2.34
N ASN A 129 -23.12 1.02 2.20
CA ASN A 129 -22.81 1.68 0.93
C ASN A 129 -21.52 1.14 0.27
N GLY A 130 -20.86 0.15 0.88
CA GLY A 130 -19.59 -0.43 0.39
C GLY A 130 -18.35 0.41 0.66
N LYS A 131 -18.42 1.44 1.50
CA LYS A 131 -17.27 2.23 1.89
C LYS A 131 -16.52 1.62 3.08
N LEU A 132 -15.21 1.72 3.06
CA LEU A 132 -14.32 1.22 4.13
C LEU A 132 -14.54 2.00 5.42
N ILE A 133 -14.93 1.31 6.48
CA ILE A 133 -14.98 1.82 7.85
C ILE A 133 -13.69 1.48 8.60
N ALA A 134 -13.22 0.24 8.46
CA ALA A 134 -12.04 -0.25 9.14
C ALA A 134 -11.40 -1.43 8.40
N MET A 135 -10.15 -1.75 8.76
CA MET A 135 -9.43 -2.94 8.32
C MET A 135 -9.37 -3.95 9.45
N ASN A 136 -9.77 -5.17 9.18
CA ASN A 136 -9.62 -6.28 10.12
C ASN A 136 -8.14 -6.51 10.44
N SER A 137 -7.76 -6.45 11.70
CA SER A 137 -6.41 -6.71 12.16
C SER A 137 -6.44 -7.66 13.35
N LYS A 138 -6.09 -8.92 13.11
CA LYS A 138 -5.97 -9.88 14.20
C LYS A 138 -4.85 -9.52 15.18
N PHE A 139 -3.85 -8.76 14.73
CA PHE A 139 -2.80 -8.24 15.60
C PHE A 139 -3.35 -7.27 16.63
N ILE A 140 -4.17 -6.30 16.21
CA ILE A 140 -4.82 -5.33 17.09
C ILE A 140 -5.87 -6.04 17.98
N ASP A 141 -6.69 -6.89 17.38
CA ASP A 141 -7.72 -7.64 18.06
C ASP A 141 -7.15 -8.53 19.18
N ASN A 142 -6.10 -9.30 18.91
CA ASN A 142 -5.43 -10.12 19.93
C ASN A 142 -4.79 -9.29 21.07
N LYS A 143 -4.47 -8.03 20.81
CA LYS A 143 -3.78 -7.18 21.78
C LYS A 143 -4.74 -6.39 22.66
N PHE A 144 -5.87 -5.99 22.12
CA PHE A 144 -6.81 -5.08 22.76
C PHE A 144 -8.25 -5.58 22.77
N GLY A 145 -8.59 -6.60 21.96
CA GLY A 145 -9.94 -7.16 21.88
C GLY A 145 -10.34 -7.88 23.16
N GLU A 146 -11.63 -7.95 23.39
CA GLU A 146 -12.28 -8.66 24.50
C GLU A 146 -13.21 -9.75 23.94
N ASP A 147 -13.66 -10.69 24.77
CA ASP A 147 -14.30 -11.94 24.36
C ASP A 147 -15.43 -11.79 23.31
N ASP A 148 -16.25 -10.76 23.43
CA ASP A 148 -17.40 -10.54 22.53
C ASP A 148 -17.24 -9.32 21.60
N LEU A 149 -16.09 -8.64 21.64
CA LEU A 149 -15.83 -7.40 20.93
C LEU A 149 -14.50 -7.46 20.22
N SER A 150 -14.50 -7.15 18.94
CA SER A 150 -13.30 -7.08 18.11
C SER A 150 -12.90 -5.64 17.81
N PHE A 151 -11.59 -5.42 17.75
CA PHE A 151 -10.99 -4.14 17.42
C PHE A 151 -10.33 -4.18 16.04
N ALA A 152 -10.78 -3.30 15.15
CA ALA A 152 -10.26 -3.12 13.81
C ALA A 152 -9.56 -1.76 13.68
N ILE A 153 -8.58 -1.64 12.79
CA ILE A 153 -7.90 -0.37 12.53
C ILE A 153 -8.85 0.52 11.73
N SER A 154 -9.10 1.75 12.19
CA SER A 154 -10.01 2.68 11.50
C SER A 154 -9.54 2.99 10.08
N GLY A 155 -10.47 3.23 9.17
CA GLY A 155 -10.18 3.54 7.77
C GLY A 155 -9.28 4.77 7.61
N ASN A 156 -9.45 5.79 8.44
CA ASN A 156 -8.59 6.97 8.43
C ASN A 156 -7.15 6.63 8.85
N GLU A 157 -6.96 5.80 9.90
CA GLU A 157 -5.64 5.35 10.32
C GLU A 157 -4.97 4.53 9.22
N VAL A 158 -5.72 3.62 8.58
CA VAL A 158 -5.25 2.86 7.42
C VAL A 158 -4.79 3.80 6.30
N SER A 159 -5.58 4.85 5.98
CA SER A 159 -5.20 5.83 4.95
C SER A 159 -3.89 6.52 5.27
N HIS A 160 -3.72 7.03 6.47
CA HIS A 160 -2.49 7.70 6.90
C HIS A 160 -1.26 6.78 6.84
N ILE A 161 -1.42 5.52 7.28
CA ILE A 161 -0.34 4.53 7.20
C ILE A 161 0.02 4.24 5.75
N VAL A 162 -0.97 4.03 4.89
CA VAL A 162 -0.76 3.72 3.48
C VAL A 162 -0.09 4.89 2.74
N GLU A 163 -0.53 6.12 2.98
CA GLU A 163 0.10 7.30 2.39
C GLU A 163 1.57 7.39 2.78
N ARG A 164 1.88 7.23 4.07
CA ARG A 164 3.26 7.19 4.56
C ARG A 164 4.07 6.02 3.96
N LEU A 165 3.48 4.83 3.81
CA LEU A 165 4.15 3.69 3.19
C LEU A 165 4.45 3.95 1.71
N ILE A 166 3.52 4.57 0.98
CA ILE A 166 3.72 4.95 -0.42
C ILE A 166 4.81 6.03 -0.53
N GLU A 167 4.78 7.05 0.34
CA GLU A 167 5.81 8.09 0.38
C GLU A 167 7.20 7.52 0.70
N ASN A 168 7.28 6.58 1.64
CA ASN A 168 8.54 5.91 2.01
C ASN A 168 9.08 4.98 0.90
N THR A 169 8.28 4.60 -0.09
CA THR A 169 8.79 3.91 -1.30
C THR A 169 9.49 4.87 -2.26
N ASP A 170 9.35 6.16 -2.05
CA ASP A 170 10.07 7.19 -2.79
C ASP A 170 11.43 7.48 -2.14
N ILE A 171 12.33 6.50 -2.20
CA ILE A 171 13.67 6.60 -1.60
C ILE A 171 14.47 7.74 -2.23
N LEU A 172 14.25 8.04 -3.51
CA LEU A 172 14.98 9.07 -4.24
C LEU A 172 14.43 10.49 -4.00
N GLY A 173 13.24 10.63 -3.41
CA GLY A 173 12.58 11.93 -3.24
C GLY A 173 12.05 12.50 -4.57
N ILE A 174 11.59 11.64 -5.47
CA ILE A 174 10.92 12.03 -6.71
C ILE A 174 9.41 11.78 -6.58
N ASN A 175 8.60 12.80 -6.86
CA ASN A 175 7.18 12.57 -7.00
C ASN A 175 6.91 11.92 -8.36
N ARG A 176 6.10 10.87 -8.36
CA ARG A 176 5.92 9.95 -9.48
C ARG A 176 5.06 10.59 -10.56
N GLY A 177 5.67 10.90 -11.67
CA GLY A 177 4.96 11.12 -12.92
C GLY A 177 4.57 9.78 -13.54
N ILE A 178 3.48 9.77 -14.26
CA ILE A 178 3.02 8.65 -15.09
C ILE A 178 4.14 8.27 -16.07
N ALA A 179 4.40 6.98 -16.21
CA ALA A 179 5.26 6.49 -17.27
C ALA A 179 4.83 7.09 -18.61
N LEU A 180 5.72 7.77 -19.31
CA LEU A 180 5.44 8.45 -20.57
C LEU A 180 5.32 7.49 -21.76
N SER A 181 4.53 6.43 -21.64
CA SER A 181 4.18 5.63 -22.81
C SER A 181 3.26 6.35 -23.80
N GLU A 182 2.64 7.49 -23.40
CA GLU A 182 1.61 8.15 -24.23
C GLU A 182 1.99 9.51 -24.81
N LYS A 183 3.11 10.14 -24.46
CA LYS A 183 3.45 11.50 -24.96
C LYS A 183 4.73 11.66 -25.76
N GLN A 184 5.64 10.70 -25.72
CA GLN A 184 6.76 10.64 -26.65
C GLN A 184 6.88 9.21 -27.19
N GLU A 185 6.42 8.99 -28.39
CA GLU A 185 6.60 7.74 -29.13
C GLU A 185 8.07 7.32 -29.07
N ASN A 186 8.36 6.21 -28.31
CA ASN A 186 9.63 5.50 -28.21
C ASN A 186 10.56 5.76 -27.01
N VAL A 187 10.23 6.51 -25.99
CA VAL A 187 11.07 6.59 -24.78
C VAL A 187 10.43 5.84 -23.62
N LYS A 188 11.03 4.72 -23.22
CA LYS A 188 10.69 4.00 -21.98
C LYS A 188 11.46 4.61 -20.82
N GLY A 189 10.79 4.76 -19.66
CA GLY A 189 11.44 5.29 -18.46
C GLY A 189 10.45 5.84 -17.44
N VAL A 190 10.99 6.26 -16.32
CA VAL A 190 10.22 6.88 -15.23
C VAL A 190 10.32 8.40 -15.31
N TYR A 191 9.21 9.04 -15.62
CA TYR A 191 9.12 10.50 -15.69
C TYR A 191 9.16 11.12 -14.30
N VAL A 192 9.97 12.15 -14.13
CA VAL A 192 10.11 12.92 -12.90
C VAL A 192 9.17 14.14 -12.96
N ALA A 193 8.09 14.11 -12.18
CA ALA A 193 7.13 15.23 -12.13
C ALA A 193 7.60 16.32 -11.17
N THR A 194 8.09 15.96 -9.97
CA THR A 194 8.68 16.89 -9.01
C THR A 194 9.85 16.22 -8.30
N VAL A 195 10.75 17.02 -7.74
CA VAL A 195 11.90 16.57 -6.95
C VAL A 195 11.84 17.23 -5.59
N LYS A 196 12.05 16.43 -4.53
CA LYS A 196 12.10 16.92 -3.15
C LYS A 196 13.43 17.61 -2.90
N ALA A 197 13.39 18.89 -2.53
CA ALA A 197 14.59 19.68 -2.21
C ALA A 197 15.43 18.99 -1.11
N GLY A 198 16.73 18.85 -1.34
CA GLY A 198 17.67 18.16 -0.47
C GLY A 198 17.58 16.63 -0.48
N GLY A 199 16.69 16.04 -1.29
CA GLY A 199 16.58 14.60 -1.51
C GLY A 199 17.77 14.03 -2.31
N ILE A 200 17.80 12.70 -2.46
CA ILE A 200 18.87 12.00 -3.21
C ILE A 200 18.86 12.42 -4.68
N ALA A 201 17.69 12.50 -5.30
CA ALA A 201 17.52 12.90 -6.69
C ALA A 201 17.98 14.37 -6.93
N ASP A 202 17.59 15.29 -6.03
CA ASP A 202 17.99 16.70 -6.09
C ASP A 202 19.52 16.85 -6.02
N LYS A 203 20.14 16.16 -5.08
CA LYS A 203 21.61 16.15 -4.93
C LYS A 203 22.35 15.54 -6.12
N ALA A 204 21.70 14.61 -6.83
CA ALA A 204 22.22 14.01 -8.05
C ALA A 204 21.96 14.87 -9.30
N GLY A 205 21.31 16.03 -9.17
CA GLY A 205 21.02 16.95 -10.26
C GLY A 205 19.83 16.53 -11.13
N ILE A 206 18.98 15.64 -10.65
CA ILE A 206 17.72 15.30 -11.32
C ILE A 206 16.75 16.48 -11.15
N THR A 207 16.09 16.85 -12.23
CA THR A 207 15.11 17.95 -12.26
C THR A 207 13.73 17.49 -12.76
N PRO A 208 12.66 18.22 -12.46
CA PRO A 208 11.37 17.97 -13.07
C PRO A 208 11.48 17.92 -14.59
N THR A 209 10.72 17.03 -15.21
CA THR A 209 10.71 16.69 -16.66
C THR A 209 11.79 15.70 -17.12
N ASP A 210 12.77 15.36 -16.28
CA ASP A 210 13.70 14.28 -16.59
C ASP A 210 13.01 12.93 -16.69
N ILE A 211 13.61 12.01 -17.45
CA ILE A 211 13.15 10.62 -17.54
C ILE A 211 14.28 9.71 -17.09
N ILE A 212 14.08 8.98 -15.99
CA ILE A 212 15.04 7.97 -15.53
C ILE A 212 14.85 6.73 -16.40
N ILE A 213 15.88 6.36 -17.16
CA ILE A 213 15.82 5.26 -18.13
C ILE A 213 16.61 4.03 -17.69
N ASN A 214 17.56 4.20 -16.76
CA ASN A 214 18.40 3.11 -16.30
C ASN A 214 18.90 3.36 -14.86
N ILE A 215 18.98 2.29 -14.07
CA ILE A 215 19.61 2.26 -12.74
C ILE A 215 20.52 1.03 -12.68
N ASN A 216 21.81 1.24 -12.37
CA ASN A 216 22.84 0.19 -12.29
C ASN A 216 22.90 -0.74 -13.53
N GLY A 217 22.68 -0.20 -14.73
CA GLY A 217 22.68 -0.98 -15.96
C GLY A 217 21.37 -1.70 -16.27
N VAL A 218 20.36 -1.58 -15.40
CA VAL A 218 19.02 -2.17 -15.60
C VAL A 218 18.07 -1.10 -16.10
N GLU A 219 17.37 -1.36 -17.20
CA GLU A 219 16.31 -0.49 -17.71
C GLU A 219 15.16 -0.43 -16.70
N VAL A 220 14.58 0.76 -16.54
CA VAL A 220 13.45 1.01 -15.64
C VAL A 220 12.31 1.62 -16.45
N ASP A 221 11.12 1.06 -16.32
CA ASP A 221 9.93 1.52 -17.02
C ASP A 221 8.91 2.14 -16.05
N LYS A 222 8.98 1.79 -14.77
CA LYS A 222 8.05 2.22 -13.71
C LYS A 222 8.78 2.48 -12.39
N PRO A 223 8.20 3.33 -11.50
CA PRO A 223 8.82 3.70 -10.22
C PRO A 223 9.21 2.51 -9.34
N GLU A 224 8.43 1.42 -9.39
CA GLU A 224 8.68 0.21 -8.62
C GLU A 224 9.98 -0.50 -9.05
N ASP A 225 10.41 -0.34 -10.29
CA ASP A 225 11.68 -0.90 -10.76
C ASP A 225 12.85 -0.17 -10.11
N ILE A 226 12.77 1.16 -10.00
CA ILE A 226 13.75 1.96 -9.26
C ILE A 226 13.81 1.50 -7.79
N TYR A 227 12.64 1.42 -7.13
CA TYR A 227 12.57 0.99 -5.74
C TYR A 227 13.26 -0.37 -5.52
N LYS A 228 13.00 -1.37 -6.36
CA LYS A 228 13.61 -2.72 -6.26
C LYS A 228 15.14 -2.67 -6.33
N LEU A 229 15.69 -1.76 -7.12
CA LEU A 229 17.13 -1.64 -7.34
C LEU A 229 17.87 -0.86 -6.24
N VAL A 230 17.13 -0.03 -5.46
CA VAL A 230 17.75 0.85 -4.45
C VAL A 230 17.37 0.52 -3.01
N LYS A 231 16.30 -0.24 -2.76
CA LYS A 231 15.74 -0.49 -1.41
C LYS A 231 16.69 -1.17 -0.40
N ASP A 232 17.64 -1.97 -0.90
CA ASP A 232 18.57 -2.74 -0.09
C ASP A 232 19.97 -2.07 -0.05
N LYS A 233 20.06 -0.78 -0.43
CA LYS A 233 21.31 -0.01 -0.40
C LYS A 233 21.50 0.65 0.96
N ASP A 234 22.72 0.67 1.44
CA ASP A 234 23.09 1.33 2.68
C ASP A 234 23.34 2.84 2.47
N PRO A 235 23.17 3.68 3.52
CA PRO A 235 23.55 5.08 3.46
C PRO A 235 25.02 5.26 3.07
N GLY A 236 25.25 6.05 2.01
CA GLY A 236 26.58 6.27 1.42
C GLY A 236 26.91 5.39 0.21
N ASP A 237 26.08 4.39 -0.10
CA ASP A 237 26.24 3.62 -1.34
C ASP A 237 26.01 4.51 -2.57
N ILE A 238 26.81 4.29 -3.61
CA ILE A 238 26.67 4.99 -4.89
C ILE A 238 25.92 4.09 -5.88
N VAL A 239 24.79 4.58 -6.33
CA VAL A 239 23.96 3.96 -7.36
C VAL A 239 24.09 4.77 -8.65
N LYS A 240 24.56 4.15 -9.72
CA LYS A 240 24.69 4.80 -11.03
C LYS A 240 23.35 4.77 -11.78
N GLY A 241 23.00 5.88 -12.42
CA GLY A 241 21.80 5.98 -13.22
C GLY A 241 22.05 6.68 -14.55
N THR A 242 21.12 6.54 -15.46
CA THR A 242 21.06 7.32 -16.70
C THR A 242 19.69 7.96 -16.80
N ILE A 243 19.68 9.26 -17.02
CA ILE A 243 18.47 10.04 -17.26
C ILE A 243 18.47 10.57 -18.68
N LEU A 244 17.30 10.87 -19.17
CA LEU A 244 17.10 11.69 -20.36
C LEU A 244 16.70 13.10 -19.88
N HIS A 245 17.61 14.04 -20.06
CA HIS A 245 17.44 15.47 -19.75
C HIS A 245 17.39 16.25 -21.04
N ASP A 246 16.29 16.93 -21.34
CA ASP A 246 16.07 17.64 -22.60
C ASP A 246 16.42 16.83 -23.88
N GLY A 247 16.12 15.53 -23.86
CA GLY A 247 16.41 14.62 -24.97
C GLY A 247 17.86 14.10 -25.00
N ILE A 248 18.73 14.52 -24.06
CA ILE A 248 20.13 14.12 -23.99
C ILE A 248 20.32 13.09 -22.86
N LYS A 249 20.94 11.94 -23.19
CA LYS A 249 21.29 10.94 -22.17
C LYS A 249 22.43 11.44 -21.28
N THR A 250 22.14 11.56 -19.98
CA THR A 250 23.08 12.03 -18.98
C THR A 250 23.27 10.96 -17.90
N ASN A 251 24.50 10.67 -17.55
CA ASN A 251 24.80 9.77 -16.44
C ASN A 251 24.76 10.54 -15.12
N ILE A 252 24.20 9.91 -14.10
CA ILE A 252 24.06 10.47 -12.77
C ILE A 252 24.59 9.48 -11.71
N GLU A 253 24.96 9.99 -10.55
CA GLU A 253 25.30 9.20 -9.36
C GLU A 253 24.37 9.58 -8.22
N LEU A 254 23.64 8.60 -7.73
CA LEU A 254 22.74 8.70 -6.59
C LEU A 254 23.48 8.23 -5.35
N VAL A 255 23.73 9.12 -4.40
CA VAL A 255 24.33 8.77 -3.11
C VAL A 255 23.19 8.48 -2.14
N MET A 256 23.06 7.22 -1.72
CA MET A 256 21.97 6.71 -0.90
C MET A 256 22.06 7.18 0.56
#